data_7c261161af93bf1afa9a7ed439188ab1
#
_entry.id   7c261161af93bf1afa9a7ed439188ab1
#
_cell.length_a   1.000
_cell.length_b   1.000
_cell.length_c   1.000
_cell.angle_alpha   90.00
_cell.angle_beta   90.00
_cell.angle_gamma   90.00
#
_symmetry.space_group_name_H-M   'P 1'
#
loop_
_entity.id
_entity.type
_entity.pdbx_description
1 polymer ?
#
loop_
_entity_poly.entity_id
_entity_poly.type
_entity_poly.pdbx_seq_one_letter_code
_entity_poly.pdbx_strand_id
1 'polypeptide(L)'
;MQLKDYEFGFADATKEYVRKPEIFKDAFCDTRNFVEKLISGYDFLLIGRKGVGKSAFSAKIQSLSLESNSKIVAQVLNLSDFEFSTFAKTGIDNNVSGTQKYKSSWDFIMLLTIYKILFNKLEMIESDSVNDILDLLDKAGFSLENEYKSDIVRLTKVKLGAGIMHFDAEFEKKYNTAPSNYLERVSVITEKMILGLKDTYLNERQVIVIIDGLDDILRYKKNRAEIITSTALLKYQ
;
A
#
# COMPACT_ATOMS: atom_id res chain seq x y z
N MET A 1 6.90 -25.57 -39.28
CA MET A 1 6.72 -24.91 -38.02
C MET A 1 5.34 -25.26 -37.51
N GLN A 2 5.22 -25.98 -36.41
CA GLN A 2 3.94 -26.42 -35.86
C GLN A 2 3.54 -25.53 -34.72
N LEU A 3 2.26 -25.40 -34.38
CA LEU A 3 1.75 -24.60 -33.26
C LEU A 3 2.42 -24.93 -31.91
N LYS A 4 2.88 -26.17 -31.73
CA LYS A 4 3.65 -26.60 -30.54
C LYS A 4 5.04 -25.97 -30.42
N ASP A 5 5.55 -25.39 -31.52
CA ASP A 5 6.87 -24.73 -31.56
C ASP A 5 6.78 -23.25 -31.08
N TYR A 6 5.56 -22.75 -30.83
CA TYR A 6 5.33 -21.40 -30.32
C TYR A 6 5.10 -21.44 -28.81
N GLU A 7 5.81 -20.61 -28.12
CA GLU A 7 5.61 -20.37 -26.70
C GLU A 7 4.56 -19.25 -26.52
N PHE A 8 3.36 -19.62 -26.07
CA PHE A 8 2.31 -18.66 -25.79
C PHE A 8 2.46 -18.14 -24.36
N GLY A 9 2.30 -16.82 -24.17
CA GLY A 9 2.29 -16.18 -22.88
C GLY A 9 1.02 -16.51 -22.07
N PHE A 10 0.93 -15.95 -20.88
CA PHE A 10 -0.25 -16.07 -20.03
C PHE A 10 -1.27 -14.97 -20.37
N ALA A 11 -2.56 -15.29 -20.23
CA ALA A 11 -3.63 -14.30 -20.35
C ALA A 11 -3.61 -13.23 -19.23
N ASP A 12 -2.86 -13.50 -18.16
CA ASP A 12 -2.68 -12.64 -16.99
C ASP A 12 -1.21 -12.16 -16.96
N ALA A 13 -1.02 -10.87 -17.16
CA ALA A 13 0.30 -10.25 -17.24
C ALA A 13 1.10 -10.37 -15.92
N THR A 14 0.43 -10.39 -14.77
CA THR A 14 1.09 -10.58 -13.46
C THR A 14 1.65 -11.99 -13.35
N LYS A 15 0.88 -13.00 -13.80
CA LYS A 15 1.35 -14.39 -13.82
C LYS A 15 2.47 -14.58 -14.83
N GLU A 16 2.41 -13.91 -15.97
CA GLU A 16 3.47 -13.95 -16.97
C GLU A 16 4.76 -13.36 -16.42
N TYR A 17 4.69 -12.17 -15.83
CA TYR A 17 5.83 -11.53 -15.19
C TYR A 17 6.51 -12.42 -14.14
N VAL A 18 5.72 -13.10 -13.29
CA VAL A 18 6.26 -13.96 -12.21
C VAL A 18 6.87 -15.25 -12.77
N ARG A 19 6.22 -15.87 -13.78
CA ARG A 19 6.60 -17.21 -14.27
C ARG A 19 7.56 -17.16 -15.46
N LYS A 20 7.48 -16.12 -16.28
CA LYS A 20 8.25 -15.98 -17.52
C LYS A 20 8.63 -14.51 -17.74
N PRO A 21 9.50 -13.93 -16.86
CA PRO A 21 9.84 -12.52 -16.88
C PRO A 21 10.45 -12.06 -18.21
N GLU A 22 11.20 -12.93 -18.88
CA GLU A 22 11.82 -12.58 -20.18
C GLU A 22 10.77 -12.40 -21.26
N ILE A 23 9.80 -13.33 -21.35
CA ILE A 23 8.67 -13.20 -22.31
C ILE A 23 7.88 -11.94 -22.03
N PHE A 24 7.63 -11.64 -20.76
CA PHE A 24 6.91 -10.43 -20.37
C PHE A 24 7.66 -9.17 -20.82
N LYS A 25 8.98 -9.12 -20.61
CA LYS A 25 9.81 -7.97 -21.01
C LYS A 25 9.77 -7.75 -22.53
N ASP A 26 9.87 -8.82 -23.31
CA ASP A 26 9.93 -8.77 -24.78
C ASP A 26 8.56 -8.44 -25.38
N ALA A 27 7.47 -8.91 -24.76
CA ALA A 27 6.12 -8.69 -25.24
C ALA A 27 5.50 -7.37 -24.79
N PHE A 28 6.05 -6.71 -23.74
CA PHE A 28 5.49 -5.48 -23.21
C PHE A 28 5.72 -4.31 -24.16
N CYS A 29 4.63 -3.67 -24.58
CA CYS A 29 4.67 -2.51 -25.48
C CYS A 29 3.96 -1.31 -24.85
N ASP A 30 4.70 -0.21 -24.67
CA ASP A 30 4.18 1.08 -24.18
C ASP A 30 4.29 2.16 -25.26
N THR A 31 3.33 2.19 -26.16
CA THR A 31 3.31 3.14 -27.29
C THR A 31 3.01 4.59 -26.88
N ARG A 32 2.60 4.83 -25.64
CA ARG A 32 2.17 6.15 -25.16
C ARG A 32 2.97 6.66 -23.98
N ASN A 33 4.07 5.98 -23.62
CA ASN A 33 4.94 6.31 -22.50
C ASN A 33 4.18 6.42 -21.16
N PHE A 34 3.18 5.56 -20.94
CA PHE A 34 2.43 5.56 -19.69
C PHE A 34 3.30 5.17 -18.50
N VAL A 35 4.27 4.25 -18.67
CA VAL A 35 5.19 3.86 -17.61
C VAL A 35 5.96 5.07 -17.08
N GLU A 36 6.55 5.87 -17.98
CA GLU A 36 7.31 7.06 -17.61
C GLU A 36 6.41 8.10 -16.91
N LYS A 37 5.20 8.34 -17.42
CA LYS A 37 4.24 9.28 -16.83
C LYS A 37 3.81 8.86 -15.43
N LEU A 38 3.60 7.57 -15.22
CA LEU A 38 3.23 7.03 -13.90
C LEU A 38 4.41 7.11 -12.92
N ILE A 39 5.62 6.78 -13.36
CA ILE A 39 6.82 6.86 -12.53
C ILE A 39 7.16 8.31 -12.16
N SER A 40 7.04 9.25 -13.12
CA SER A 40 7.29 10.67 -12.84
C SER A 40 6.27 11.31 -11.90
N GLY A 41 5.17 10.61 -11.59
CA GLY A 41 4.09 11.13 -10.76
C GLY A 41 3.20 12.18 -11.45
N TYR A 42 3.41 12.39 -12.75
CA TYR A 42 2.56 13.28 -13.55
C TYR A 42 1.14 12.72 -13.67
N ASP A 43 1.07 11.42 -13.98
CA ASP A 43 -0.15 10.63 -13.96
C ASP A 43 -0.10 9.66 -12.79
N PHE A 44 -1.17 9.55 -12.01
CA PHE A 44 -1.28 8.66 -10.86
C PHE A 44 -2.45 7.67 -10.99
N LEU A 45 -3.24 7.76 -12.05
CA LEU A 45 -4.42 6.95 -12.25
C LEU A 45 -4.49 6.43 -13.69
N LEU A 46 -4.47 5.11 -13.85
CA LEU A 46 -4.64 4.44 -15.14
C LEU A 46 -6.04 3.83 -15.24
N ILE A 47 -6.87 4.39 -16.11
CA ILE A 47 -8.24 3.95 -16.32
C ILE A 47 -8.36 3.24 -17.67
N GLY A 48 -9.10 2.13 -17.71
CA GLY A 48 -9.35 1.40 -18.94
C GLY A 48 -10.30 0.23 -18.72
N ARG A 49 -10.84 -0.33 -19.80
CA ARG A 49 -11.71 -1.51 -19.76
C ARG A 49 -10.94 -2.72 -19.21
N LYS A 50 -11.66 -3.74 -18.72
CA LYS A 50 -11.05 -5.02 -18.33
C LYS A 50 -10.35 -5.64 -19.56
N GLY A 51 -9.14 -6.18 -19.36
CA GLY A 51 -8.37 -6.82 -20.43
C GLY A 51 -7.47 -5.90 -21.26
N VAL A 52 -7.48 -4.57 -21.05
CA VAL A 52 -6.62 -3.64 -21.82
C VAL A 52 -5.17 -3.56 -21.30
N GLY A 53 -4.79 -4.41 -20.37
CA GLY A 53 -3.40 -4.50 -19.91
C GLY A 53 -3.03 -3.59 -18.73
N LYS A 54 -3.98 -3.05 -17.96
CA LYS A 54 -3.65 -2.20 -16.79
C LYS A 54 -2.65 -2.87 -15.83
N SER A 55 -2.90 -4.11 -15.46
CA SER A 55 -2.01 -4.88 -14.58
C SER A 55 -0.65 -5.18 -15.20
N ALA A 56 -0.52 -5.10 -16.53
CA ALA A 56 0.78 -5.20 -17.20
C ALA A 56 1.66 -3.98 -16.89
N PHE A 57 1.07 -2.77 -16.79
CA PHE A 57 1.80 -1.58 -16.37
C PHE A 57 2.27 -1.69 -14.92
N SER A 58 1.43 -2.21 -14.01
CA SER A 58 1.81 -2.49 -12.62
C SER A 58 3.00 -3.45 -12.56
N ALA A 59 2.93 -4.57 -13.31
CA ALA A 59 4.00 -5.55 -13.40
C ALA A 59 5.28 -4.95 -14.02
N LYS A 60 5.16 -4.08 -15.04
CA LYS A 60 6.31 -3.43 -15.67
C LYS A 60 7.03 -2.48 -14.70
N ILE A 61 6.30 -1.63 -13.97
CA ILE A 61 6.90 -0.73 -12.98
C ILE A 61 7.57 -1.55 -11.86
N GLN A 62 6.94 -2.64 -11.42
CA GLN A 62 7.55 -3.55 -10.45
C GLN A 62 8.82 -4.22 -11.00
N SER A 63 8.83 -4.62 -12.27
CA SER A 63 10.03 -5.16 -12.94
C SER A 63 11.16 -4.15 -12.96
N LEU A 64 10.88 -2.90 -13.32
CA LEU A 64 11.89 -1.83 -13.33
C LEU A 64 12.46 -1.56 -11.94
N SER A 65 11.66 -1.71 -10.89
CA SER A 65 12.13 -1.53 -9.51
C SER A 65 13.12 -2.60 -9.04
N LEU A 66 13.19 -3.74 -9.72
CA LEU A 66 14.11 -4.84 -9.40
C LEU A 66 15.45 -4.76 -10.16
N GLU A 67 15.59 -3.81 -11.07
CA GLU A 67 16.84 -3.60 -11.79
C GLU A 67 17.93 -3.05 -10.86
N SER A 68 19.16 -3.51 -11.03
CA SER A 68 20.30 -3.24 -10.12
C SER A 68 20.58 -1.75 -9.89
N ASN A 69 20.25 -0.89 -10.85
CA ASN A 69 20.48 0.56 -10.79
C ASN A 69 19.17 1.36 -10.74
N SER A 70 18.08 0.72 -10.29
CA SER A 70 16.79 1.38 -10.28
C SER A 70 16.75 2.54 -9.29
N LYS A 71 16.24 3.68 -9.75
CA LYS A 71 15.91 4.84 -8.91
C LYS A 71 14.51 4.74 -8.28
N ILE A 72 13.78 3.69 -8.59
CA ILE A 72 12.45 3.46 -8.03
C ILE A 72 12.41 2.18 -7.22
N VAL A 73 11.58 2.17 -6.19
CA VAL A 73 11.20 0.97 -5.44
C VAL A 73 9.68 0.88 -5.45
N ALA A 74 9.16 -0.15 -6.09
CA ALA A 74 7.72 -0.31 -6.27
C ALA A 74 7.17 -1.51 -5.51
N GLN A 75 5.95 -1.34 -4.98
CA GLN A 75 5.14 -2.40 -4.37
C GLN A 75 3.72 -2.36 -4.91
N VAL A 76 3.24 -3.51 -5.35
CA VAL A 76 1.85 -3.67 -5.80
C VAL A 76 1.00 -4.16 -4.62
N LEU A 77 -0.08 -3.44 -4.35
CA LEU A 77 -1.19 -3.84 -3.48
C LEU A 77 -2.33 -4.32 -4.37
N ASN A 78 -2.55 -5.64 -4.38
CA ASN A 78 -3.65 -6.19 -5.12
C ASN A 78 -4.93 -6.16 -4.27
N LEU A 79 -5.90 -5.36 -4.67
CA LEU A 79 -7.16 -5.23 -3.96
C LEU A 79 -8.08 -6.46 -4.08
N SER A 80 -7.80 -7.40 -4.98
CA SER A 80 -8.54 -8.68 -5.02
C SER A 80 -8.32 -9.48 -3.73
N ASP A 81 -7.14 -9.33 -3.13
CA ASP A 81 -6.73 -10.03 -1.91
C ASP A 81 -7.05 -9.23 -0.63
N PHE A 82 -7.62 -8.03 -0.78
CA PHE A 82 -7.87 -7.13 0.31
C PHE A 82 -9.13 -7.51 1.10
N GLU A 83 -9.01 -7.57 2.42
CA GLU A 83 -10.09 -7.94 3.35
C GLU A 83 -11.08 -6.80 3.59
N PHE A 84 -11.85 -6.42 2.55
CA PHE A 84 -12.82 -5.30 2.61
C PHE A 84 -13.86 -5.43 3.72
N SER A 85 -14.32 -6.64 4.00
CA SER A 85 -15.31 -6.87 5.06
C SER A 85 -14.75 -6.56 6.45
N THR A 86 -13.48 -6.85 6.64
CA THR A 86 -12.75 -6.56 7.87
C THR A 86 -12.38 -5.08 7.93
N PHE A 87 -11.86 -4.53 6.83
CA PHE A 87 -11.53 -3.10 6.75
C PHE A 87 -12.76 -2.20 6.94
N ALA A 88 -13.93 -2.59 6.45
CA ALA A 88 -15.18 -1.85 6.66
C ALA A 88 -15.50 -1.60 8.14
N LYS A 89 -15.03 -2.48 9.03
CA LYS A 89 -15.19 -2.33 10.47
C LYS A 89 -14.33 -1.21 11.07
N THR A 90 -13.30 -0.74 10.33
CA THR A 90 -12.47 0.41 10.74
C THR A 90 -13.16 1.75 10.46
N GLY A 91 -14.24 1.76 9.69
CA GLY A 91 -15.02 2.98 9.43
C GLY A 91 -15.47 3.63 10.74
N ILE A 92 -15.25 4.94 10.80
CA ILE A 92 -15.44 5.76 11.99
C ILE A 92 -16.89 6.08 12.21
N ASP A 93 -17.15 6.47 13.45
CA ASP A 93 -18.42 6.82 14.04
C ASP A 93 -19.49 7.39 13.08
N ASN A 94 -20.74 7.13 13.45
CA ASN A 94 -21.94 7.48 12.71
C ASN A 94 -22.08 8.96 12.30
N ASN A 95 -21.17 9.83 12.79
CA ASN A 95 -21.16 11.27 12.51
C ASN A 95 -20.35 11.67 11.28
N VAL A 96 -19.52 10.76 10.71
CA VAL A 96 -18.73 11.02 9.50
C VAL A 96 -19.24 10.15 8.37
N SER A 97 -19.76 10.79 7.32
CA SER A 97 -20.32 10.10 6.16
C SER A 97 -19.40 10.15 4.93
N GLY A 98 -19.63 9.24 4.00
CA GLY A 98 -18.95 9.24 2.72
C GLY A 98 -17.48 8.81 2.79
N THR A 99 -16.66 9.40 1.93
CA THR A 99 -15.26 9.02 1.69
C THR A 99 -14.34 9.28 2.88
N GLN A 100 -14.64 10.26 3.71
CA GLN A 100 -13.83 10.62 4.89
C GLN A 100 -13.84 9.54 5.98
N LYS A 101 -14.87 8.70 5.98
CA LYS A 101 -15.05 7.63 6.98
C LYS A 101 -13.86 6.68 7.10
N TYR A 102 -13.14 6.44 6.01
CA TYR A 102 -12.04 5.48 5.96
C TYR A 102 -10.68 6.12 5.77
N LYS A 103 -10.62 7.45 5.69
CA LYS A 103 -9.40 8.17 5.35
C LYS A 103 -8.23 7.81 6.28
N SER A 104 -8.39 7.94 7.58
CA SER A 104 -7.33 7.66 8.56
C SER A 104 -6.84 6.20 8.50
N SER A 105 -7.75 5.26 8.25
CA SER A 105 -7.37 3.85 8.09
C SER A 105 -6.56 3.60 6.81
N TRP A 106 -6.91 4.28 5.73
CA TRP A 106 -6.13 4.23 4.49
C TRP A 106 -4.77 4.91 4.64
N ASP A 107 -4.73 6.10 5.23
CA ASP A 107 -3.48 6.82 5.50
C ASP A 107 -2.51 5.92 6.27
N PHE A 108 -3.00 5.27 7.32
CA PHE A 108 -2.20 4.33 8.10
C PHE A 108 -1.70 3.14 7.27
N ILE A 109 -2.57 2.46 6.52
CA ILE A 109 -2.18 1.30 5.70
C ILE A 109 -1.18 1.69 4.61
N MET A 110 -1.35 2.84 3.98
CA MET A 110 -0.41 3.33 2.96
C MET A 110 0.97 3.63 3.58
N LEU A 111 1.00 4.33 4.70
CA LEU A 111 2.25 4.61 5.42
C LEU A 111 2.94 3.33 5.90
N LEU A 112 2.17 2.39 6.47
CA LEU A 112 2.71 1.08 6.86
C LEU A 112 3.30 0.34 5.66
N THR A 113 2.67 0.44 4.49
CA THR A 113 3.21 -0.11 3.24
C THR A 113 4.54 0.52 2.86
N ILE A 114 4.63 1.85 2.97
CA ILE A 114 5.89 2.57 2.69
C ILE A 114 6.98 2.12 3.67
N TYR A 115 6.69 2.04 4.97
CA TYR A 115 7.66 1.55 5.96
C TYR A 115 8.12 0.12 5.66
N LYS A 116 7.21 -0.78 5.26
CA LYS A 116 7.57 -2.14 4.83
C LYS A 116 8.49 -2.15 3.60
N ILE A 117 8.24 -1.27 2.64
CA ILE A 117 9.13 -1.11 1.47
C ILE A 117 10.51 -0.64 1.90
N LEU A 118 10.56 0.39 2.74
CA LEU A 118 11.82 0.96 3.22
C LEU A 118 12.63 -0.05 4.00
N PHE A 119 11.99 -0.80 4.88
CA PHE A 119 12.66 -1.81 5.70
C PHE A 119 13.11 -3.03 4.90
N ASN A 120 12.26 -3.58 4.02
CA ASN A 120 12.54 -4.84 3.35
C ASN A 120 13.35 -4.70 2.05
N LYS A 121 13.32 -3.53 1.38
CA LYS A 121 13.92 -3.34 0.06
C LYS A 121 14.99 -2.27 0.01
N LEU A 122 15.01 -1.39 0.96
CA LEU A 122 15.99 -0.33 1.07
C LEU A 122 16.68 -0.53 2.41
N GLU A 123 18.00 -0.64 2.41
CA GLU A 123 18.80 -0.52 3.63
C GLU A 123 18.57 0.88 4.18
N MET A 124 17.56 1.02 5.02
CA MET A 124 17.20 2.29 5.63
C MET A 124 18.34 2.77 6.51
N ILE A 125 18.74 4.02 6.35
CA ILE A 125 19.63 4.64 7.34
C ILE A 125 18.80 4.77 8.62
N GLU A 126 19.19 4.02 9.63
CA GLU A 126 18.57 4.05 10.94
C GLU A 126 18.71 5.45 11.52
N SER A 127 17.59 6.11 11.78
CA SER A 127 17.53 7.29 12.61
C SER A 127 16.79 6.95 13.91
N ASP A 128 17.09 7.65 14.99
CA ASP A 128 16.40 7.44 16.27
C ASP A 128 14.88 7.59 16.11
N SER A 129 14.44 8.55 15.30
CA SER A 129 13.02 8.78 14.99
C SER A 129 12.35 7.57 14.30
N VAL A 130 13.07 6.91 13.40
CA VAL A 130 12.56 5.72 12.68
C VAL A 130 12.51 4.52 13.62
N ASN A 131 13.56 4.29 14.41
CA ASN A 131 13.61 3.20 15.37
C ASN A 131 12.49 3.31 16.42
N ASP A 132 12.21 4.52 16.87
CA ASP A 132 11.09 4.81 17.75
C ASP A 132 9.73 4.42 17.16
N ILE A 133 9.55 4.65 15.87
CA ILE A 133 8.31 4.31 15.15
C ILE A 133 8.21 2.80 14.94
N LEU A 134 9.31 2.15 14.58
CA LEU A 134 9.35 0.70 14.42
C LEU A 134 9.00 -0.01 15.74
N ASP A 135 9.56 0.43 16.84
CA ASP A 135 9.26 -0.06 18.17
C ASP A 135 7.77 0.16 18.54
N LEU A 136 7.23 1.32 18.22
CA LEU A 136 5.81 1.63 18.43
C LEU A 136 4.89 0.73 17.60
N LEU A 137 5.22 0.51 16.33
CA LEU A 137 4.46 -0.38 15.44
C LEU A 137 4.49 -1.82 15.92
N ASP A 138 5.66 -2.32 16.33
CA ASP A 138 5.81 -3.69 16.84
C ASP A 138 5.00 -3.88 18.12
N LYS A 139 5.10 -2.97 19.09
CA LYS A 139 4.29 -2.97 20.33
C LYS A 139 2.79 -2.90 20.06
N ALA A 140 2.37 -2.20 19.00
CA ALA A 140 1.00 -2.20 18.53
C ALA A 140 0.63 -3.50 17.77
N GLY A 141 1.60 -4.39 17.51
CA GLY A 141 1.43 -5.68 16.83
C GLY A 141 1.39 -5.56 15.31
N PHE A 142 1.96 -4.48 14.74
CA PHE A 142 2.17 -4.31 13.32
C PHE A 142 3.61 -4.68 12.98
N SER A 143 3.87 -5.93 12.64
CA SER A 143 5.19 -6.34 12.16
C SER A 143 5.41 -5.93 10.72
N LEU A 144 6.62 -5.44 10.40
CA LEU A 144 6.99 -5.08 9.04
C LEU A 144 7.10 -6.30 8.10
N GLU A 145 7.21 -7.51 8.68
CA GLU A 145 7.24 -8.77 7.93
C GLU A 145 5.84 -9.33 7.64
N ASN A 146 4.80 -8.84 8.33
CA ASN A 146 3.45 -9.34 8.18
C ASN A 146 2.87 -9.06 6.79
N GLU A 147 2.00 -9.97 6.32
CA GLU A 147 1.15 -9.72 5.15
C GLU A 147 0.09 -8.65 5.47
N TYR A 148 -0.32 -7.88 4.46
CA TYR A 148 -1.35 -6.82 4.58
C TYR A 148 -2.67 -7.31 5.20
N LYS A 149 -3.04 -8.57 4.95
CA LYS A 149 -4.22 -9.17 5.54
C LYS A 149 -4.17 -9.17 7.07
N SER A 150 -3.01 -9.50 7.63
CA SER A 150 -2.77 -9.49 9.08
C SER A 150 -2.87 -8.06 9.64
N ASP A 151 -2.34 -7.08 8.93
CA ASP A 151 -2.38 -5.67 9.34
C ASP A 151 -3.80 -5.13 9.38
N ILE A 152 -4.64 -5.45 8.38
CA ILE A 152 -6.04 -5.05 8.35
C ILE A 152 -6.81 -5.66 9.53
N VAL A 153 -6.57 -6.94 9.82
CA VAL A 153 -7.16 -7.61 10.98
C VAL A 153 -6.70 -6.95 12.27
N ARG A 154 -5.42 -6.62 12.39
CA ARG A 154 -4.85 -5.95 13.56
C ARG A 154 -5.44 -4.54 13.72
N LEU A 155 -5.50 -3.75 12.66
CA LEU A 155 -6.10 -2.42 12.68
C LEU A 155 -7.55 -2.46 13.21
N THR A 156 -8.33 -3.47 12.79
CA THR A 156 -9.69 -3.69 13.31
C THR A 156 -9.69 -4.03 14.79
N LYS A 157 -8.75 -4.85 15.27
CA LYS A 157 -8.62 -5.17 16.70
C LYS A 157 -8.27 -3.93 17.52
N VAL A 158 -7.39 -3.09 17.02
CA VAL A 158 -7.03 -1.79 17.63
C VAL A 158 -8.29 -0.92 17.81
N LYS A 159 -9.18 -0.88 16.82
CA LYS A 159 -10.48 -0.19 16.93
C LYS A 159 -11.35 -0.76 18.04
N LEU A 160 -11.42 -2.07 18.18
CA LEU A 160 -12.26 -2.74 19.17
C LEU A 160 -11.67 -2.74 20.59
N GLY A 161 -10.51 -2.11 20.81
CA GLY A 161 -9.86 -2.05 22.11
C GLY A 161 -9.15 -3.34 22.51
N ALA A 162 -9.06 -4.34 21.62
CA ALA A 162 -8.44 -5.62 21.94
C ALA A 162 -6.91 -5.55 21.82
N GLY A 163 -6.21 -5.88 22.90
CA GLY A 163 -4.76 -5.98 22.93
C GLY A 163 -4.01 -4.65 22.96
N ILE A 164 -4.64 -3.58 23.46
CA ILE A 164 -4.12 -2.21 23.44
C ILE A 164 -3.48 -1.80 24.76
N MET A 165 -3.67 -2.53 25.84
CA MET A 165 -3.20 -2.11 27.16
C MET A 165 -1.69 -1.77 27.19
N HIS A 166 -0.87 -2.55 26.50
CA HIS A 166 0.55 -2.25 26.37
C HIS A 166 0.82 -1.01 25.51
N PHE A 167 0.07 -0.84 24.44
CA PHE A 167 0.20 0.32 23.57
C PHE A 167 -0.21 1.61 24.30
N ASP A 168 -1.35 1.62 24.97
CA ASP A 168 -1.84 2.80 25.70
C ASP A 168 -0.90 3.18 26.84
N ALA A 169 -0.35 2.22 27.58
CA ALA A 169 0.61 2.48 28.67
C ALA A 169 1.95 3.06 28.14
N GLU A 170 2.48 2.53 27.06
CA GLU A 170 3.69 3.03 26.41
C GLU A 170 3.43 4.41 25.77
N PHE A 171 2.26 4.58 25.17
CA PHE A 171 1.84 5.84 24.58
C PHE A 171 1.71 6.94 25.63
N GLU A 172 1.04 6.66 26.74
CA GLU A 172 0.92 7.58 27.87
C GLU A 172 2.29 7.95 28.46
N LYS A 173 3.17 6.96 28.64
CA LYS A 173 4.53 7.17 29.11
C LYS A 173 5.36 8.07 28.17
N LYS A 174 5.17 7.92 26.86
CA LYS A 174 5.96 8.64 25.86
C LYS A 174 5.41 10.03 25.54
N TYR A 175 4.08 10.21 25.61
CA TYR A 175 3.40 11.45 25.17
C TYR A 175 2.61 12.16 26.26
N ASN A 176 2.62 11.67 27.50
CA ASN A 176 1.87 12.18 28.66
C ASN A 176 0.33 12.31 28.43
N THR A 177 -0.21 11.57 27.50
CA THR A 177 -1.65 11.57 27.17
C THR A 177 -2.09 10.18 26.79
N ALA A 178 -3.16 9.69 27.41
CA ALA A 178 -3.79 8.43 27.01
C ALA A 178 -4.72 8.68 25.83
N PRO A 179 -4.60 7.94 24.71
CA PRO A 179 -5.50 8.08 23.57
C PRO A 179 -6.92 7.68 23.95
N SER A 180 -7.88 8.56 23.78
CA SER A 180 -9.27 8.37 24.21
C SER A 180 -10.06 7.42 23.28
N ASN A 181 -9.64 7.36 22.00
CA ASN A 181 -10.37 6.61 20.98
C ASN A 181 -9.46 6.10 19.83
N TYR A 182 -10.02 5.25 18.96
CA TYR A 182 -9.32 4.67 17.83
C TYR A 182 -8.70 5.71 16.88
N LEU A 183 -9.44 6.78 16.61
CA LEU A 183 -8.96 7.84 15.70
C LEU A 183 -7.72 8.52 16.20
N GLU A 184 -7.74 8.87 17.46
CA GLU A 184 -6.62 9.54 18.12
C GLU A 184 -5.38 8.64 18.08
N ARG A 185 -5.53 7.33 18.36
CA ARG A 185 -4.46 6.35 18.27
C ARG A 185 -3.87 6.28 16.86
N VAL A 186 -4.73 6.08 15.86
CA VAL A 186 -4.30 5.96 14.46
C VAL A 186 -3.69 7.27 13.96
N SER A 187 -4.30 8.41 14.30
CA SER A 187 -3.80 9.74 13.89
C SER A 187 -2.40 9.99 14.43
N VAL A 188 -2.17 9.74 15.70
CA VAL A 188 -0.86 9.97 16.31
C VAL A 188 0.23 9.06 15.72
N ILE A 189 -0.08 7.77 15.52
CA ILE A 189 0.88 6.87 14.85
C ILE A 189 1.17 7.39 13.45
N THR A 190 0.14 7.76 12.70
CA THR A 190 0.24 8.28 11.33
C THR A 190 1.11 9.54 11.28
N GLU A 191 0.88 10.50 12.18
CA GLU A 191 1.71 11.71 12.29
C GLU A 191 3.17 11.40 12.58
N LYS A 192 3.43 10.47 13.49
CA LYS A 192 4.81 10.05 13.80
C LYS A 192 5.47 9.37 12.61
N MET A 193 4.73 8.51 11.90
CA MET A 193 5.23 7.88 10.67
C MET A 193 5.59 8.93 9.60
N ILE A 194 4.74 9.96 9.42
CA ILE A 194 5.04 11.06 8.48
C ILE A 194 6.29 11.82 8.90
N LEU A 195 6.44 12.11 10.19
CA LEU A 195 7.64 12.81 10.70
C LEU A 195 8.90 11.96 10.47
N GLY A 196 8.86 10.66 10.78
CA GLY A 196 9.98 9.77 10.55
C GLY A 196 10.37 9.67 9.07
N LEU A 197 9.40 9.71 8.15
CA LEU A 197 9.69 9.73 6.71
C LEU A 197 10.41 11.01 6.28
N LYS A 198 10.16 12.16 6.92
CA LYS A 198 10.88 13.41 6.62
C LYS A 198 12.35 13.34 7.00
N ASP A 199 12.68 12.57 8.03
CA ASP A 199 14.06 12.37 8.49
C ASP A 199 14.77 11.23 7.74
N THR A 200 14.05 10.53 6.83
CA THR A 200 14.58 9.39 6.09
C THR A 200 15.22 9.84 4.79
N TYR A 201 16.50 9.53 4.61
CA TYR A 201 17.20 9.80 3.36
C TYR A 201 17.08 8.60 2.40
N LEU A 202 16.41 8.79 1.28
CA LEU A 202 16.11 7.73 0.31
C LEU A 202 17.18 7.54 -0.79
N ASN A 203 18.35 8.18 -0.67
CA ASN A 203 19.43 8.12 -1.69
C ASN A 203 18.90 8.40 -3.11
N GLU A 204 18.09 9.44 -3.28
CA GLU A 204 17.43 9.81 -4.54
C GLU A 204 16.49 8.74 -5.12
N ARG A 205 16.13 7.73 -4.35
CA ARG A 205 15.17 6.71 -4.78
C ARG A 205 13.74 7.16 -4.51
N GLN A 206 12.86 6.84 -5.44
CA GLN A 206 11.42 7.10 -5.33
C GLN A 206 10.68 5.84 -4.91
N VAL A 207 9.83 5.96 -3.90
CA VAL A 207 8.92 4.87 -3.48
C VAL A 207 7.58 5.00 -4.22
N ILE A 208 7.15 3.92 -4.86
CA ILE A 208 5.89 3.86 -5.61
C ILE A 208 5.01 2.75 -5.03
N VAL A 209 3.84 3.11 -4.51
CA VAL A 209 2.80 2.17 -4.11
C VAL A 209 1.76 2.09 -5.21
N ILE A 210 1.57 0.92 -5.77
CA ILE A 210 0.63 0.67 -6.87
C ILE A 210 -0.58 -0.07 -6.30
N ILE A 211 -1.77 0.49 -6.50
CA ILE A 211 -3.03 -0.15 -6.10
C ILE A 211 -3.70 -0.72 -7.36
N ASP A 212 -3.74 -2.04 -7.47
CA ASP A 212 -4.37 -2.74 -8.60
C ASP A 212 -5.66 -3.43 -8.19
N GLY A 213 -6.59 -3.62 -9.13
CA GLY A 213 -7.85 -4.33 -8.91
C GLY A 213 -9.02 -3.46 -8.45
N LEU A 214 -8.95 -2.12 -8.57
CA LEU A 214 -10.04 -1.20 -8.22
C LEU A 214 -11.35 -1.49 -8.98
N ASP A 215 -11.26 -1.92 -10.23
CA ASP A 215 -12.41 -2.18 -11.11
C ASP A 215 -13.20 -3.44 -10.73
N ASP A 216 -12.54 -4.46 -10.21
CA ASP A 216 -13.22 -5.69 -9.78
C ASP A 216 -14.06 -5.47 -8.51
N ILE A 217 -13.70 -4.49 -7.70
CA ILE A 217 -14.35 -4.22 -6.41
C ILE A 217 -15.59 -3.34 -6.56
N LEU A 218 -15.56 -2.38 -7.46
CA LEU A 218 -16.68 -1.48 -7.74
C LEU A 218 -17.95 -2.24 -8.19
N ARG A 219 -17.80 -3.47 -8.70
CA ARG A 219 -18.92 -4.28 -9.20
C ARG A 219 -19.74 -4.96 -8.09
N TYR A 220 -19.24 -5.10 -6.88
CA TYR A 220 -19.81 -6.09 -5.95
C TYR A 220 -20.63 -5.55 -4.78
N LYS A 221 -20.52 -4.31 -4.30
CA LYS A 221 -21.41 -3.73 -3.26
C LYS A 221 -21.22 -2.22 -3.07
N LYS A 222 -22.33 -1.50 -2.78
CA LYS A 222 -22.37 -0.05 -2.51
C LYS A 222 -21.40 0.41 -1.39
N ASN A 223 -21.28 -0.37 -0.31
CA ASN A 223 -20.36 -0.05 0.80
C ASN A 223 -18.87 -0.15 0.42
N ARG A 224 -18.52 -0.97 -0.58
CA ARG A 224 -17.15 -1.07 -1.09
C ARG A 224 -16.78 0.14 -1.95
N ALA A 225 -17.73 0.72 -2.65
CA ALA A 225 -17.50 1.93 -3.45
C ALA A 225 -17.06 3.11 -2.56
N GLU A 226 -17.65 3.31 -1.38
CA GLU A 226 -17.25 4.36 -0.44
C GLU A 226 -15.81 4.17 0.07
N ILE A 227 -15.45 2.91 0.40
CA ILE A 227 -14.09 2.57 0.84
C ILE A 227 -13.07 2.91 -0.26
N ILE A 228 -13.38 2.60 -1.51
CA ILE A 228 -12.48 2.78 -2.65
C ILE A 228 -12.39 4.24 -3.07
N THR A 229 -13.51 4.95 -3.08
CA THR A 229 -13.49 6.38 -3.42
C THR A 229 -12.64 7.15 -2.42
N SER A 230 -12.60 6.72 -1.14
CA SER A 230 -11.69 7.28 -0.16
C SER A 230 -10.21 7.04 -0.49
N THR A 231 -9.89 5.92 -1.14
CA THR A 231 -8.51 5.60 -1.60
C THR A 231 -8.07 6.49 -2.76
N ALA A 232 -8.97 6.73 -3.72
CA ALA A 232 -8.66 7.53 -4.91
C ALA A 232 -8.42 9.03 -4.59
N LEU A 233 -8.84 9.48 -3.41
CA LEU A 233 -8.65 10.86 -2.94
C LEU A 233 -7.34 11.06 -2.14
N LEU A 234 -6.56 10.01 -1.91
CA LEU A 234 -5.26 10.09 -1.27
C LEU A 234 -4.24 10.70 -2.25
N LYS A 235 -4.25 12.01 -2.36
CA LYS A 235 -3.16 12.77 -2.96
C LYS A 235 -2.14 13.07 -1.85
N TYR A 236 -1.05 12.32 -1.80
CA TYR A 236 0.10 12.71 -1.00
C TYR A 236 0.87 13.78 -1.80
N GLN A 237 0.80 15.01 -1.32
CA GLN A 237 1.68 16.10 -1.75
C GLN A 237 2.96 16.05 -0.93
#